data_3405b83491a4c85468f0fef443d8d8ca
#
_entry.id   3405b83491a4c85468f0fef443d8d8ca
#
_cell.length_a   1.000
_cell.length_b   1.000
_cell.length_c   1.000
_cell.angle_alpha   90.00
_cell.angle_beta   90.00
_cell.angle_gamma   90.00
#
_symmetry.space_group_name_H-M   'P 1'
#
loop_
_entity.id
_entity.type
_entity.pdbx_description
1 polymer ?
#
loop_
_entity_poly.entity_id
_entity_poly.type
_entity_poly.pdbx_seq_one_letter_code
_entity_poly.pdbx_strand_id
1 'polypeptide(L)'
;DFTFAGLFKAHIASDPEPRSWIEASAPSLLPRMTQIFEAESSGGGYGPGDVLPETLTPFFHHMRDTHHEFLKTSRLALAEGEKWCALDLGDGPVPMRALKYCEVSRRHIRTEILGLSNSDRAAVENVLGPLGVLDAYLLPPLSAEPAA
;
A
#
# COMPACT_ATOMS: atom_id res chain seq x y z
N ASP A 1 11.97 -1.82 -2.43
CA ASP A 1 12.89 -2.45 -1.45
C ASP A 1 13.34 -1.48 -0.35
N PHE A 2 13.73 -0.23 -0.66
CA PHE A 2 14.19 0.73 0.35
C PHE A 2 13.13 1.09 1.38
N THR A 3 11.86 1.21 0.99
CA THR A 3 10.76 1.51 1.92
C THR A 3 10.58 0.39 2.94
N PHE A 4 10.58 -0.85 2.47
CA PHE A 4 10.50 -2.03 3.34
C PHE A 4 11.73 -2.14 4.25
N ALA A 5 12.92 -1.96 3.67
CA ALA A 5 14.16 -2.02 4.42
C ALA A 5 14.22 -0.94 5.50
N GLY A 6 13.78 0.31 5.20
CA GLY A 6 13.73 1.40 6.17
C GLY A 6 12.84 1.08 7.37
N LEU A 7 11.62 0.64 7.13
CA LEU A 7 10.70 0.21 8.17
C LEU A 7 11.26 -0.95 9.00
N PHE A 8 11.83 -1.94 8.31
CA PHE A 8 12.43 -3.11 8.93
C PHE A 8 13.58 -2.73 9.86
N LYS A 9 14.51 -1.88 9.39
CA LYS A 9 15.63 -1.41 10.19
C LYS A 9 15.18 -0.60 11.40
N ALA A 10 14.26 0.33 11.21
CA ALA A 10 13.86 1.27 12.26
C ALA A 10 13.06 0.61 13.39
N HIS A 11 12.22 -0.37 13.07
CA HIS A 11 11.21 -0.89 14.00
C HIS A 11 11.35 -2.38 14.32
N ILE A 12 11.99 -3.15 13.47
CA ILE A 12 12.08 -4.61 13.64
C ILE A 12 13.50 -5.04 14.02
N ALA A 13 14.48 -4.68 13.18
CA ALA A 13 15.86 -5.11 13.40
C ALA A 13 16.55 -4.40 14.57
N SER A 14 16.03 -3.26 15.02
CA SER A 14 16.56 -2.49 16.16
C SER A 14 15.99 -2.94 17.50
N ASP A 15 14.86 -3.65 17.50
CA ASP A 15 14.26 -4.20 18.71
C ASP A 15 14.80 -5.62 18.97
N PRO A 16 15.34 -5.90 20.17
CA PRO A 16 15.97 -7.18 20.49
C PRO A 16 15.06 -8.39 20.32
N GLU A 17 13.78 -8.28 20.68
CA GLU A 17 12.85 -9.40 20.64
C GLU A 17 12.47 -9.79 19.19
N PRO A 18 11.95 -8.90 18.32
CA PRO A 18 11.71 -9.22 16.91
C PRO A 18 12.98 -9.65 16.18
N ARG A 19 14.12 -9.05 16.51
CA ARG A 19 15.40 -9.42 15.92
C ARG A 19 15.75 -10.89 16.22
N SER A 20 15.59 -11.33 17.47
CA SER A 20 15.88 -12.72 17.84
C SER A 20 14.99 -13.72 17.11
N TRP A 21 13.73 -13.37 16.86
CA TRP A 21 12.81 -14.22 16.07
C TRP A 21 13.24 -14.33 14.61
N ILE A 22 13.73 -13.25 14.02
CA ILE A 22 14.23 -13.26 12.66
C ILE A 22 15.52 -14.07 12.56
N GLU A 23 16.45 -13.91 13.50
CA GLU A 23 17.68 -14.68 13.54
C GLU A 23 17.40 -16.19 13.63
N ALA A 24 16.34 -16.57 14.36
CA ALA A 24 15.94 -17.97 14.50
C ALA A 24 15.17 -18.51 13.28
N SER A 25 14.28 -17.71 12.68
CA SER A 25 13.31 -18.18 11.68
C SER A 25 13.71 -17.87 10.25
N ALA A 26 14.47 -16.78 10.04
CA ALA A 26 14.87 -16.28 8.72
C ALA A 26 16.29 -15.67 8.76
N PRO A 27 17.34 -16.45 9.09
CA PRO A 27 18.69 -15.93 9.35
C PRO A 27 19.30 -15.17 8.17
N SER A 28 18.87 -15.43 6.95
CA SER A 28 19.34 -14.72 5.75
C SER A 28 18.74 -13.32 5.58
N LEU A 29 17.66 -12.98 6.31
CA LEU A 29 16.94 -11.73 6.12
C LEU A 29 17.74 -10.51 6.59
N LEU A 30 18.34 -10.58 7.77
CA LEU A 30 19.15 -9.47 8.31
C LEU A 30 20.35 -9.12 7.42
N PRO A 31 21.18 -10.07 6.97
CA PRO A 31 22.25 -9.78 6.01
C PRO A 31 21.72 -9.20 4.69
N ARG A 32 20.58 -9.70 4.20
CA ARG A 32 19.96 -9.18 2.96
C ARG A 32 19.51 -7.74 3.13
N MET A 33 18.91 -7.40 4.24
CA MET A 33 18.51 -6.02 4.54
C MET A 33 19.74 -5.09 4.63
N THR A 34 20.81 -5.54 5.27
CA THR A 34 22.06 -4.77 5.30
C THR A 34 22.61 -4.51 3.91
N GLN A 35 22.64 -5.53 3.03
CA GLN A 35 23.04 -5.34 1.64
C GLN A 35 22.19 -4.30 0.88
N ILE A 36 20.87 -4.25 1.13
CA ILE A 36 20.00 -3.25 0.52
C ILE A 36 20.37 -1.84 1.00
N PHE A 37 20.67 -1.66 2.29
CA PHE A 37 21.09 -0.38 2.84
C PHE A 37 22.46 0.10 2.36
N GLU A 38 23.37 -0.82 2.15
CA GLU A 38 24.72 -0.54 1.67
C GLU A 38 24.81 -0.45 0.15
N ALA A 39 23.73 -0.84 -0.55
CA ALA A 39 23.68 -0.76 -2.00
C ALA A 39 23.72 0.70 -2.45
N GLU A 40 24.72 1.05 -3.21
CA GLU A 40 24.76 2.31 -3.93
C GLU A 40 23.68 2.32 -5.01
N SER A 41 23.11 3.51 -5.27
CA SER A 41 22.20 3.70 -6.39
C SER A 41 22.91 3.35 -7.69
N SER A 42 22.55 2.22 -8.27
CA SER A 42 23.16 1.75 -9.54
C SER A 42 22.71 2.57 -10.76
N GLY A 43 21.92 3.63 -10.58
CA GLY A 43 21.39 4.42 -11.69
C GLY A 43 20.44 3.63 -12.59
N GLY A 44 19.92 2.51 -12.12
CA GLY A 44 18.91 1.72 -12.82
C GLY A 44 17.65 2.57 -13.05
N GLY A 45 17.24 2.72 -14.30
CA GLY A 45 15.95 3.32 -14.64
C GLY A 45 14.80 2.43 -14.19
N TYR A 46 13.60 2.97 -14.28
CA TYR A 46 12.38 2.15 -14.20
C TYR A 46 12.45 1.04 -15.26
N GLY A 47 11.85 -0.10 -14.96
CA GLY A 47 11.75 -1.21 -15.92
C GLY A 47 11.12 -0.78 -17.24
N PRO A 48 11.18 -1.60 -18.28
CA PRO A 48 10.68 -1.21 -19.60
C PRO A 48 9.17 -0.96 -19.53
N GLY A 49 8.79 0.28 -19.77
CA GLY A 49 7.43 0.72 -20.05
C GLY A 49 6.35 0.18 -19.12
N ASP A 50 5.24 -0.18 -19.71
CA ASP A 50 3.99 -0.55 -19.02
C ASP A 50 3.94 -2.04 -18.61
N VAL A 51 5.09 -2.65 -18.31
CA VAL A 51 5.18 -4.05 -17.92
C VAL A 51 5.42 -4.16 -16.42
N LEU A 52 4.43 -4.72 -15.73
CA LEU A 52 4.55 -5.05 -14.32
C LEU A 52 5.27 -6.40 -14.16
N PRO A 53 6.34 -6.50 -13.35
CA PRO A 53 6.96 -7.79 -13.04
C PRO A 53 5.95 -8.76 -12.43
N GLU A 54 5.90 -10.00 -12.91
CA GLU A 54 4.98 -11.04 -12.41
C GLU A 54 5.12 -11.27 -10.90
N THR A 55 6.32 -11.06 -10.36
CA THR A 55 6.61 -11.17 -8.92
C THR A 55 5.84 -10.17 -8.06
N LEU A 56 5.32 -9.08 -8.64
CA LEU A 56 4.49 -8.09 -7.94
C LEU A 56 3.00 -8.44 -7.96
N THR A 57 2.56 -9.34 -8.81
CA THR A 57 1.14 -9.74 -8.90
C THR A 57 0.57 -10.21 -7.56
N PRO A 58 1.20 -11.14 -6.81
CA PRO A 58 0.70 -11.55 -5.50
C PRO A 58 0.63 -10.41 -4.48
N PHE A 59 1.59 -9.46 -4.55
CA PHE A 59 1.58 -8.28 -3.70
C PHE A 59 0.36 -7.39 -3.97
N PHE A 60 0.04 -7.12 -5.25
CA PHE A 60 -1.12 -6.32 -5.60
C PHE A 60 -2.43 -7.02 -5.25
N HIS A 61 -2.54 -8.34 -5.42
CA HIS A 61 -3.71 -9.09 -4.98
C HIS A 61 -3.87 -8.99 -3.45
N HIS A 62 -2.80 -9.19 -2.69
CA HIS A 62 -2.85 -9.03 -1.24
C HIS A 62 -3.26 -7.60 -0.83
N MET A 63 -2.71 -6.58 -1.49
CA MET A 63 -3.06 -5.19 -1.23
C MET A 63 -4.55 -4.91 -1.53
N ARG A 64 -5.08 -5.46 -2.64
CA ARG A 64 -6.50 -5.39 -2.98
C ARG A 64 -7.37 -6.01 -1.88
N ASP A 65 -7.01 -7.21 -1.44
CA ASP A 65 -7.83 -8.01 -0.54
C ASP A 65 -7.73 -7.56 0.94
N THR A 66 -6.75 -6.71 1.27
CA THR A 66 -6.54 -6.22 2.64
C THR A 66 -6.60 -4.70 2.74
N HIS A 67 -5.59 -4.01 2.25
CA HIS A 67 -5.47 -2.56 2.38
C HIS A 67 -6.62 -1.81 1.69
N HIS A 68 -7.03 -2.25 0.50
CA HIS A 68 -8.12 -1.59 -0.20
C HIS A 68 -9.47 -1.81 0.46
N GLU A 69 -9.70 -2.96 1.07
CA GLU A 69 -10.91 -3.17 1.89
C GLU A 69 -10.92 -2.25 3.10
N PHE A 70 -9.76 -2.05 3.74
CA PHE A 70 -9.63 -1.04 4.79
C PHE A 70 -9.91 0.39 4.27
N LEU A 71 -9.36 0.77 3.11
CA LEU A 71 -9.62 2.09 2.52
C LEU A 71 -11.12 2.34 2.27
N LYS A 72 -11.82 1.36 1.70
CA LYS A 72 -13.26 1.43 1.42
C LYS A 72 -14.06 1.57 2.71
N THR A 73 -13.81 0.69 3.69
CA THR A 73 -14.52 0.63 4.95
C THR A 73 -14.26 1.88 5.82
N SER A 74 -13.00 2.28 5.92
CA SER A 74 -12.59 3.51 6.62
C SER A 74 -13.23 4.76 6.01
N ARG A 75 -13.29 4.83 4.67
CA ARG A 75 -13.93 5.93 3.95
C ARG A 75 -15.43 6.02 4.27
N LEU A 76 -16.14 4.90 4.29
CA LEU A 76 -17.58 4.88 4.62
C LEU A 76 -17.82 5.39 6.05
N ALA A 77 -17.05 4.90 7.02
CA ALA A 77 -17.14 5.36 8.40
C ALA A 77 -16.87 6.87 8.52
N LEU A 78 -15.86 7.39 7.82
CA LEU A 78 -15.58 8.84 7.81
C LEU A 78 -16.71 9.65 7.17
N ALA A 79 -17.42 9.12 6.17
CA ALA A 79 -18.56 9.78 5.56
C ALA A 79 -19.74 9.91 6.54
N GLU A 80 -19.88 8.95 7.44
CA GLU A 80 -20.90 8.91 8.50
C GLU A 80 -20.47 9.65 9.78
N GLY A 81 -19.26 10.21 9.80
CA GLY A 81 -18.70 10.90 10.97
C GLY A 81 -18.18 9.95 12.05
N GLU A 82 -18.08 8.66 11.73
CA GLU A 82 -17.64 7.65 12.68
C GLU A 82 -16.10 7.63 12.81
N LYS A 83 -15.64 7.25 14.01
CA LYS A 83 -14.20 7.12 14.32
C LYS A 83 -13.68 5.70 14.09
N TRP A 84 -14.57 4.74 14.00
CA TRP A 84 -14.26 3.32 13.89
C TRP A 84 -15.01 2.71 12.73
N CYS A 85 -14.37 1.76 12.05
CA CYS A 85 -14.97 0.93 11.04
C CYS A 85 -14.81 -0.55 11.41
N ALA A 86 -15.67 -1.40 10.88
CA ALA A 86 -15.56 -2.85 11.03
C ALA A 86 -14.92 -3.43 9.76
N LEU A 87 -13.65 -3.82 9.86
CA LEU A 87 -12.92 -4.46 8.76
C LEU A 87 -13.08 -5.97 8.85
N ASP A 88 -13.60 -6.60 7.81
CA ASP A 88 -13.68 -8.05 7.70
C ASP A 88 -12.79 -8.53 6.55
N LEU A 89 -11.81 -9.35 6.87
CA LEU A 89 -10.89 -9.97 5.90
C LEU A 89 -11.12 -11.49 5.76
N GLY A 90 -12.29 -11.98 6.21
CA GLY A 90 -12.70 -13.38 6.10
C GLY A 90 -12.79 -14.11 7.44
N ASP A 91 -12.18 -13.58 8.51
CA ASP A 91 -12.21 -14.17 9.85
C ASP A 91 -13.24 -13.50 10.78
N GLY A 92 -14.11 -12.67 10.22
CA GLY A 92 -15.08 -11.84 10.92
C GLY A 92 -14.61 -10.40 11.15
N PRO A 93 -15.56 -9.50 11.47
CA PRO A 93 -15.29 -8.08 11.56
C PRO A 93 -14.42 -7.73 12.77
N VAL A 94 -13.35 -6.98 12.52
CA VAL A 94 -12.45 -6.43 13.54
C VAL A 94 -12.61 -4.91 13.57
N PRO A 95 -12.77 -4.28 14.77
CA PRO A 95 -12.85 -2.85 14.87
C PRO A 95 -11.50 -2.20 14.54
N MET A 96 -11.50 -1.34 13.53
CA MET A 96 -10.33 -0.58 13.10
C MET A 96 -10.62 0.91 13.18
N ARG A 97 -9.61 1.71 13.52
CA ARG A 97 -9.77 3.17 13.52
C ARG A 97 -9.86 3.68 12.08
N ALA A 98 -10.92 4.43 11.77
CA ALA A 98 -11.03 5.13 10.50
C ALA A 98 -10.00 6.27 10.44
N LEU A 99 -9.17 6.28 9.39
CA LEU A 99 -8.00 7.17 9.29
C LEU A 99 -8.22 8.24 8.21
N LYS A 100 -8.41 9.48 8.64
CA LYS A 100 -8.52 10.65 7.74
C LYS A 100 -7.31 10.74 6.78
N TYR A 101 -6.11 10.48 7.28
CA TYR A 101 -4.90 10.50 6.47
C TYR A 101 -4.96 9.53 5.28
N CYS A 102 -5.49 8.34 5.49
CA CYS A 102 -5.65 7.35 4.41
C CYS A 102 -6.60 7.86 3.31
N GLU A 103 -7.69 8.52 3.69
CA GLU A 103 -8.61 9.12 2.72
C GLU A 103 -7.96 10.30 1.98
N VAL A 104 -7.20 11.15 2.65
CA VAL A 104 -6.44 12.24 2.02
C VAL A 104 -5.44 11.68 0.99
N SER A 105 -4.67 10.66 1.38
CA SER A 105 -3.69 10.01 0.48
C SER A 105 -4.38 9.33 -0.70
N ARG A 106 -5.49 8.64 -0.48
CA ARG A 106 -6.30 8.02 -1.53
C ARG A 106 -6.80 9.06 -2.54
N ARG A 107 -7.31 10.21 -2.06
CA ARG A 107 -7.79 11.31 -2.91
C ARG A 107 -6.65 11.92 -3.73
N HIS A 108 -5.47 12.04 -3.13
CA HIS A 108 -4.29 12.51 -3.85
C HIS A 108 -3.95 11.57 -5.01
N ILE A 109 -3.83 10.27 -4.76
CA ILE A 109 -3.59 9.26 -5.80
C ILE A 109 -4.67 9.32 -6.89
N ARG A 110 -5.94 9.45 -6.51
CA ARG A 110 -7.03 9.62 -7.47
C ARG A 110 -6.82 10.84 -8.36
N THR A 111 -6.45 11.96 -7.78
CA THR A 111 -6.20 13.21 -8.52
C THR A 111 -5.06 13.04 -9.51
N GLU A 112 -3.97 12.40 -9.10
CA GLU A 112 -2.84 12.10 -9.98
C GLU A 112 -3.26 11.21 -11.16
N ILE A 113 -3.99 10.12 -10.90
CA ILE A 113 -4.47 9.20 -11.96
C ILE A 113 -5.40 9.95 -12.94
N LEU A 114 -6.32 10.76 -12.43
CA LEU A 114 -7.25 11.52 -13.29
C LEU A 114 -6.59 12.67 -14.05
N GLY A 115 -5.45 13.17 -13.55
CA GLY A 115 -4.64 14.20 -14.18
C GLY A 115 -3.71 13.70 -15.29
N LEU A 116 -3.54 12.39 -15.41
CA LEU A 116 -2.72 11.78 -16.47
C LEU A 116 -3.27 12.10 -17.87
N SER A 117 -2.40 12.09 -18.87
CA SER A 117 -2.82 12.10 -20.27
C SER A 117 -3.71 10.87 -20.57
N ASN A 118 -4.52 10.95 -21.61
CA ASN A 118 -5.39 9.82 -22.01
C ASN A 118 -4.57 8.55 -22.32
N SER A 119 -3.38 8.68 -22.90
CA SER A 119 -2.49 7.55 -23.20
C SER A 119 -1.93 6.94 -21.92
N ASP A 120 -1.43 7.76 -20.99
CA ASP A 120 -0.83 7.28 -19.75
C ASP A 120 -1.89 6.69 -18.82
N ARG A 121 -3.06 7.28 -18.80
CA ARG A 121 -4.20 6.75 -18.05
C ARG A 121 -4.63 5.39 -18.58
N ALA A 122 -4.73 5.23 -19.91
CA ALA A 122 -5.04 3.94 -20.53
C ALA A 122 -3.96 2.90 -20.21
N ALA A 123 -2.67 3.28 -20.19
CA ALA A 123 -1.58 2.39 -19.77
C ALA A 123 -1.74 1.92 -18.32
N VAL A 124 -2.03 2.85 -17.39
CA VAL A 124 -2.30 2.52 -15.98
C VAL A 124 -3.51 1.59 -15.84
N GLU A 125 -4.60 1.89 -16.55
CA GLU A 125 -5.83 1.08 -16.53
C GLU A 125 -5.58 -0.33 -17.10
N ASN A 126 -4.80 -0.45 -18.17
CA ASN A 126 -4.45 -1.75 -18.77
C ASN A 126 -3.59 -2.62 -17.85
N VAL A 127 -2.67 -2.02 -17.09
CA VAL A 127 -1.76 -2.76 -16.20
C VAL A 127 -2.41 -3.07 -14.85
N LEU A 128 -3.04 -2.10 -14.22
CA LEU A 128 -3.55 -2.22 -12.85
C LEU A 128 -5.03 -2.61 -12.76
N GLY A 129 -5.81 -2.35 -13.82
CA GLY A 129 -7.23 -2.71 -13.86
C GLY A 129 -7.48 -4.21 -13.66
N PRO A 130 -6.81 -5.11 -14.41
CA PRO A 130 -6.95 -6.56 -14.25
C PRO A 130 -6.61 -7.07 -12.85
N LEU A 131 -5.79 -6.32 -12.08
CA LEU A 131 -5.42 -6.67 -10.71
C LEU A 131 -6.46 -6.21 -9.68
N GLY A 132 -7.45 -5.41 -10.10
CA GLY A 132 -8.49 -4.86 -9.22
C GLY A 132 -7.99 -3.83 -8.20
N VAL A 133 -6.79 -3.26 -8.40
CA VAL A 133 -6.20 -2.32 -7.44
C VAL A 133 -6.59 -0.86 -7.68
N LEU A 134 -7.21 -0.53 -8.82
CA LEU A 134 -7.65 0.82 -9.11
C LEU A 134 -8.96 1.19 -8.43
N ASP A 135 -9.84 0.22 -8.17
CA ASP A 135 -11.20 0.43 -7.70
C ASP A 135 -11.27 1.27 -6.43
N ALA A 136 -10.42 0.95 -5.44
CA ALA A 136 -10.38 1.69 -4.19
C ALA A 136 -9.92 3.14 -4.37
N TYR A 137 -8.94 3.37 -5.25
CA TYR A 137 -8.41 4.71 -5.50
C TYR A 137 -9.37 5.58 -6.31
N LEU A 138 -10.10 5.00 -7.27
CA LEU A 138 -11.01 5.75 -8.15
C LEU A 138 -12.38 6.06 -7.53
N LEU A 139 -12.67 5.59 -6.32
CA LEU A 139 -13.88 5.97 -5.60
C LEU A 139 -14.04 7.50 -5.56
N PRO A 140 -15.27 8.04 -5.77
CA PRO A 140 -15.50 9.47 -5.71
C PRO A 140 -15.11 10.05 -4.34
N PRO A 141 -14.76 11.35 -4.25
CA PRO A 141 -14.54 12.00 -2.96
C PRO A 141 -15.80 11.92 -2.08
N LEU A 142 -15.63 12.01 -0.77
CA LEU A 142 -16.75 12.15 0.15
C LEU A 142 -17.45 13.48 -0.11
N SER A 143 -18.77 13.51 -0.01
CA SER A 143 -19.58 14.71 -0.24
C SER A 143 -19.38 15.80 0.82
N ALA A 144 -18.86 15.45 1.99
CA ALA A 144 -18.39 16.39 3.01
C ALA A 144 -16.87 16.18 3.17
N GLU A 145 -16.08 17.25 3.05
CA GLU A 145 -14.67 17.17 3.42
C GLU A 145 -14.55 16.84 4.89
N PRO A 146 -13.84 15.75 5.25
CA PRO A 146 -13.46 15.60 6.65
C PRO A 146 -12.62 16.82 7.01
N ALA A 147 -13.08 17.60 7.99
CA ALA A 147 -12.36 18.76 8.51
C ALA A 147 -10.91 18.36 8.80
N ALA A 148 -9.98 19.18 8.31
CA ALA A 148 -8.54 18.96 8.43
C ALA A 148 -8.08 18.85 9.89
#